data_3dd64bc6cbbc40c27b7b7497083b95cc
#
_entry.id   3dd64bc6cbbc40c27b7b7497083b95cc
#
_cell.length_a   1.000
_cell.length_b   1.000
_cell.length_c   1.000
_cell.angle_alpha   90.00
_cell.angle_beta   90.00
_cell.angle_gamma   90.00
#
_symmetry.space_group_name_H-M   'P 1'
#
loop_
_entity.id
_entity.type
_entity.pdbx_description
1 polymer ?
#
loop_
_entity_poly.entity_id
_entity_poly.type
_entity_poly.pdbx_seq_one_letter_code
_entity_poly.pdbx_strand_id
1 'polypeptide(L)' 'MSEEDLRMIEEHNQKSVEELVENFSEVHVYFINGKSVSLSKESKFIFEEGKFKVFDKDIEVDIMDIDLIEFSD' A
#
# COMPACT_ATOMS: atom_id res chain seq x y z
N MET A 1 -9.87 6.65 17.64
CA MET A 1 -8.49 6.17 17.47
C MET A 1 -7.54 7.34 17.66
N SER A 2 -6.49 7.17 18.45
CA SER A 2 -5.52 8.26 18.69
C SER A 2 -4.58 8.38 17.49
N GLU A 3 -3.87 9.53 17.41
CA GLU A 3 -2.89 9.73 16.34
C GLU A 3 -1.76 8.73 16.42
N GLU A 4 -1.38 8.32 17.63
CA GLU A 4 -0.33 7.33 17.81
C GLU A 4 -0.75 5.96 17.26
N ASP A 5 -2.00 5.55 17.51
CA ASP A 5 -2.50 4.28 17.00
C ASP A 5 -2.55 4.29 15.47
N LEU A 6 -3.00 5.37 14.89
CA LEU A 6 -3.04 5.49 13.43
C LEU A 6 -1.64 5.45 12.82
N ARG A 7 -0.70 6.13 13.46
CA ARG A 7 0.69 6.13 13.00
C ARG A 7 1.30 4.74 13.06
N MET A 8 1.03 3.98 14.11
CA MET A 8 1.54 2.61 14.25
C MET A 8 0.98 1.70 13.15
N ILE A 9 -0.31 1.85 12.83
CA ILE A 9 -0.94 1.09 11.76
C ILE A 9 -0.31 1.43 10.41
N GLU A 10 -0.06 2.70 10.16
CA GLU A 10 0.57 3.15 8.92
C GLU A 10 1.98 2.62 8.78
N GLU A 11 2.79 2.67 9.84
CA GLU A 11 4.15 2.14 9.83
C GLU A 11 4.16 0.63 9.59
N HIS A 12 3.23 -0.09 10.21
CA HIS A 12 3.11 -1.53 10.02
C HIS A 12 2.75 -1.86 8.57
N ASN A 13 1.79 -1.16 8.00
CA ASN A 13 1.39 -1.36 6.60
C ASN A 13 2.53 -1.04 5.65
N GLN A 14 3.27 0.03 5.92
CA GLN A 14 4.40 0.42 5.10
C GLN A 14 5.47 -0.68 5.06
N LYS A 15 5.85 -1.19 6.23
CA LYS A 15 6.84 -2.26 6.32
C LYS A 15 6.37 -3.55 5.67
N SER A 16 5.10 -3.90 5.87
CA SER A 16 4.56 -5.13 5.31
C SER A 16 4.59 -5.11 3.78
N VAL A 17 4.18 -4.00 3.18
CA VAL A 17 4.17 -3.89 1.72
C VAL A 17 5.60 -3.80 1.19
N GLU A 18 6.50 -3.11 1.88
CA GLU A 18 7.91 -3.05 1.49
C GLU A 18 8.54 -4.44 1.45
N GLU A 19 8.24 -5.28 2.44
CA GLU A 19 8.73 -6.65 2.47
C GLU A 19 8.16 -7.47 1.31
N LEU A 20 6.89 -7.29 0.97
CA LEU A 20 6.29 -7.99 -0.14
C LEU A 20 6.95 -7.62 -1.47
N VAL A 21 7.21 -6.34 -1.71
CA VAL A 21 7.83 -5.92 -2.96
C VAL A 21 9.30 -6.32 -3.04
N GLU A 22 9.96 -6.57 -1.92
CA GLU A 22 11.33 -7.06 -1.90
C GLU A 22 11.40 -8.57 -2.16
N ASN A 23 10.41 -9.33 -1.65
CA ASN A 23 10.44 -10.79 -1.69
C ASN A 23 9.69 -11.41 -2.86
N PHE A 24 8.80 -10.67 -3.49
CA PHE A 24 7.98 -11.17 -4.59
C PHE A 24 8.15 -10.30 -5.83
N SER A 25 8.06 -10.93 -7.00
CA SER A 25 8.21 -10.23 -8.28
C SER A 25 7.03 -9.32 -8.58
N GLU A 26 5.85 -9.71 -8.15
CA GLU A 26 4.64 -8.95 -8.42
C GLU A 26 3.83 -8.76 -7.14
N VAL A 27 3.44 -7.53 -6.88
CA VAL A 27 2.53 -7.17 -5.79
C VAL A 27 1.42 -6.33 -6.39
N HIS A 28 0.18 -6.75 -6.19
CA HIS A 28 -1.00 -6.05 -6.71
C HIS A 28 -1.88 -5.63 -5.55
N VAL A 29 -2.23 -4.35 -5.51
CA VAL A 29 -3.14 -3.82 -4.49
C VAL A 29 -4.48 -3.56 -5.16
N TYR A 30 -5.53 -4.20 -4.65
CA TYR A 30 -6.88 -4.07 -5.19
C TYR A 30 -7.71 -3.16 -4.29
N PHE A 31 -8.48 -2.29 -4.90
CA PHE A 31 -9.31 -1.33 -4.19
C PHE A 31 -10.78 -1.73 -4.28
N ILE A 32 -11.58 -1.28 -3.33
CA ILE A 32 -13.01 -1.62 -3.26
C ILE A 32 -13.81 -1.09 -4.44
N ASN A 33 -13.27 -0.10 -5.17
CA ASN A 33 -13.92 0.45 -6.36
C ASN A 33 -13.65 -0.37 -7.64
N GLY A 34 -12.97 -1.50 -7.52
CA GLY A 34 -12.65 -2.36 -8.66
C GLY A 34 -11.36 -2.03 -9.36
N LYS A 35 -10.67 -0.97 -8.95
CA LYS A 35 -9.37 -0.61 -9.52
C LYS A 35 -8.24 -1.31 -8.79
N SER A 36 -7.07 -1.32 -9.39
CA SER A 36 -5.88 -1.93 -8.80
C SER A 36 -4.63 -1.21 -9.24
N VAL A 37 -3.54 -1.46 -8.51
CA VAL A 37 -2.22 -0.92 -8.84
C VAL A 37 -1.19 -2.02 -8.62
N SER A 38 -0.18 -2.08 -9.51
CA SER A 38 0.94 -3.00 -9.38
C SER A 38 2.12 -2.28 -8.77
N LEU A 39 2.77 -2.93 -7.82
CA LEU A 39 3.96 -2.38 -7.17
C LEU A 39 5.17 -3.27 -7.47
N SER A 40 6.34 -2.66 -7.53
CA SER A 40 7.61 -3.36 -7.73
C SER A 40 8.67 -2.73 -6.83
N LYS A 41 9.88 -3.26 -6.86
CA LYS A 41 10.98 -2.70 -6.08
C LYS A 41 11.28 -1.25 -6.45
N GLU A 42 10.95 -0.86 -7.67
CA GLU A 42 11.19 0.49 -8.17
C GLU A 42 10.05 1.44 -7.84
N SER A 43 8.91 0.92 -7.42
CA SER A 43 7.75 1.76 -7.09
C SER A 43 7.99 2.55 -5.82
N LYS A 44 7.55 3.80 -5.83
CA LYS A 44 7.63 4.66 -4.66
C LYS A 44 6.22 4.86 -4.12
N PHE A 45 6.02 4.46 -2.89
CA PHE A 45 4.71 4.56 -2.25
C PHE A 45 4.89 4.90 -0.77
N ILE A 46 3.83 5.42 -0.17
CA ILE A 46 3.83 5.76 1.24
C ILE A 46 2.43 5.61 1.81
N PHE A 47 2.37 5.21 3.08
CA PHE A 47 1.15 5.23 3.88
C PHE A 47 1.28 6.37 4.87
N GLU A 48 0.51 7.44 4.69
CA GLU A 48 0.53 8.56 5.62
C GLU A 48 -0.83 9.24 5.69
N GLU A 49 -1.14 9.79 6.85
CA GLU A 49 -2.38 10.53 7.10
C GLU A 49 -3.65 9.79 6.70
N GLY A 50 -3.66 8.46 6.92
CA GLY A 50 -4.79 7.60 6.57
C GLY A 50 -4.93 7.33 5.09
N LYS A 51 -3.90 7.63 4.30
CA LYS A 51 -3.93 7.47 2.85
C LYS A 51 -2.78 6.62 2.36
N PHE A 52 -3.04 5.93 1.25
CA PHE A 52 -2.03 5.19 0.51
C PHE A 52 -1.75 5.93 -0.79
N LYS A 53 -0.50 6.32 -0.99
CA LYS A 53 -0.08 7.09 -2.18
C LYS A 53 0.98 6.32 -2.95
N VAL A 54 0.82 6.26 -4.27
CA VAL A 54 1.84 5.69 -5.17
C VAL A 54 2.28 6.79 -6.12
N PHE A 55 3.50 7.26 -5.93
CA PHE A 55 3.99 8.45 -6.64
C PHE A 55 4.21 8.24 -8.13
N ASP A 56 4.73 7.07 -8.51
CA ASP A 56 5.01 6.78 -9.91
C ASP A 56 3.75 6.46 -10.72
N LYS A 57 2.62 6.21 -10.05
CA LYS A 57 1.35 5.94 -10.71
C LYS A 57 0.32 7.04 -10.51
N ASP A 58 0.69 8.09 -9.78
CA ASP A 58 -0.19 9.20 -9.45
C ASP A 58 -1.51 8.73 -8.82
N ILE A 59 -1.40 7.81 -7.86
CA ILE A 59 -2.54 7.24 -7.16
C ILE A 59 -2.54 7.71 -5.71
N GLU A 60 -3.71 8.10 -5.23
CA GLU A 60 -3.93 8.45 -3.83
C GLU A 60 -5.32 7.94 -3.43
N VAL A 61 -5.36 7.05 -2.45
CA VAL A 61 -6.62 6.48 -1.95
C VAL A 61 -6.58 6.41 -0.44
N ASP A 62 -7.75 6.32 0.19
CA ASP A 62 -7.83 6.08 1.63
C ASP A 62 -7.39 4.65 1.91
N ILE A 63 -6.71 4.44 3.05
CA ILE A 63 -6.27 3.10 3.44
C ILE A 63 -7.47 2.15 3.54
N MET A 64 -8.61 2.66 3.98
CA MET A 64 -9.82 1.86 4.11
C MET A 64 -10.41 1.41 2.76
N ASP A 65 -9.99 2.02 1.67
CA ASP A 65 -10.44 1.65 0.34
C ASP A 65 -9.63 0.49 -0.25
N ILE A 66 -8.60 0.02 0.44
CA ILE A 66 -7.85 -1.15 0.03
C ILE A 66 -8.65 -2.40 0.38
N ASP A 67 -8.94 -3.21 -0.65
CA ASP A 67 -9.71 -4.44 -0.48
C ASP A 67 -8.79 -5.60 -0.13
N LEU A 68 -7.82 -5.89 -0.99
CA LEU A 68 -6.86 -6.95 -0.73
C LEU A 68 -5.54 -6.67 -1.45
N ILE A 69 -4.50 -7.37 -1.01
CA ILE A 69 -3.18 -7.30 -1.64
C ILE A 69 -2.80 -8.72 -2.05
N GLU A 70 -2.48 -8.91 -3.34
CA GLU A 70 -2.01 -10.18 -3.86
C GLU A 70 -0.53 -10.07 -4.20
N PHE A 71 0.19 -11.17 -4.08
CA PHE A 71 1.60 -11.20 -4.41
C PHE A 71 1.97 -12.56 -5.00
N SER A 72 2.93 -12.53 -5.91
CA SER A 72 3.40 -13.76 -6.57
C SER A 72 4.83 -13.60 -7.08
N ASP A 73 5.49 -14.70 -7.26
CA ASP A 73 6.81 -14.75 -7.87
C ASP A 73 6.76 -14.73 -9.40
#